data_bd584fdb6e78738a505d88a158833ae2
#
_entry.id   bd584fdb6e78738a505d88a158833ae2
#
_cell.length_a   1.000
_cell.length_b   1.000
_cell.length_c   1.000
_cell.angle_alpha   90.00
_cell.angle_beta   90.00
_cell.angle_gamma   90.00
#
_symmetry.space_group_name_H-M   'P 1'
#
loop_
_entity.id
_entity.type
_entity.pdbx_description
1 polymer ?
#
loop_
_entity_poly.entity_id
_entity_poly.type
_entity_poly.pdbx_seq_one_letter_code
_entity_poly.pdbx_strand_id
1 'polypeptide(L)'
;MRSAPAAGLLPLLLGLRLLLGGGAEAQYSSDLCNWKGSGLTHESHKKDVEQVYLRCSEGSIEWMYPTGALIVNLRPNTSPASYKHLTVCIKPFKDSAGANIYLEKTGELKLLVRDGERSPSKVYCFGYEQGGLFVEATPQQDISRKITGFQYELMSRGIASDLHTVSVIRGSIRDVTNEAEEQESIIHVGVNKLYRQKSKVFQLTGESGNWRGQIKTLLECGVRPGDGDFLFTGRMHFGEARLGCAPRFKDFQRMYKEAKDKGLNPCEIGPD
;
A
#
# COMPACT_ATOMS: atom_id res chain seq x y z
N MET A 1 52.49 -20.03 -71.87
CA MET A 1 52.40 -21.22 -70.96
C MET A 1 52.87 -20.81 -69.60
N ARG A 2 52.08 -21.18 -68.61
CA ARG A 2 52.26 -21.09 -67.10
C ARG A 2 51.99 -19.75 -66.46
N SER A 3 50.87 -19.73 -65.90
CA SER A 3 50.29 -18.88 -64.85
C SER A 3 51.04 -18.97 -63.53
N ALA A 4 51.19 -17.87 -62.81
CA ALA A 4 51.54 -17.83 -61.39
C ALA A 4 50.48 -17.03 -60.64
N PRO A 5 50.20 -17.37 -59.41
CA PRO A 5 48.98 -16.90 -58.69
C PRO A 5 49.20 -15.59 -57.97
N ALA A 6 48.09 -14.83 -57.83
CA ALA A 6 47.98 -13.59 -57.08
C ALA A 6 47.99 -13.86 -55.60
N ALA A 7 48.85 -13.12 -54.88
CA ALA A 7 48.83 -13.05 -53.41
C ALA A 7 47.77 -12.01 -52.93
N GLY A 8 46.74 -12.47 -52.22
CA GLY A 8 45.74 -11.61 -51.66
C GLY A 8 46.23 -10.90 -50.35
N LEU A 9 46.19 -9.59 -50.39
CA LEU A 9 46.34 -8.75 -49.17
C LEU A 9 45.02 -8.73 -48.36
N LEU A 10 45.09 -9.26 -47.18
CA LEU A 10 44.02 -9.14 -46.19
C LEU A 10 44.11 -7.78 -45.51
N PRO A 11 43.08 -6.94 -45.50
CA PRO A 11 43.09 -5.73 -44.66
C PRO A 11 42.79 -6.09 -43.22
N LEU A 12 43.72 -5.71 -42.35
CA LEU A 12 43.58 -5.75 -40.90
C LEU A 12 42.55 -4.70 -40.46
N LEU A 13 41.30 -5.09 -40.22
CA LEU A 13 40.30 -4.25 -39.63
C LEU A 13 40.59 -4.15 -38.11
N LEU A 14 41.27 -3.08 -37.72
CA LEU A 14 41.36 -2.64 -36.32
C LEU A 14 39.96 -2.25 -35.85
N GLY A 15 39.33 -3.13 -35.09
CA GLY A 15 38.08 -2.86 -34.40
C GLY A 15 38.31 -1.86 -33.27
N LEU A 16 38.05 -0.59 -33.54
CA LEU A 16 37.93 0.46 -32.50
C LEU A 16 36.64 0.18 -31.70
N ARG A 17 36.77 -0.54 -30.59
CA ARG A 17 35.70 -0.64 -29.60
C ARG A 17 35.54 0.73 -28.93
N LEU A 18 34.55 1.49 -29.41
CA LEU A 18 34.00 2.59 -28.64
C LEU A 18 33.44 1.98 -27.35
N LEU A 19 34.13 2.22 -26.24
CA LEU A 19 33.57 2.12 -24.89
C LEU A 19 32.53 3.23 -24.78
N LEU A 20 31.29 2.91 -25.18
CA LEU A 20 30.14 3.67 -24.78
C LEU A 20 30.08 3.54 -23.26
N GLY A 21 30.54 4.58 -22.59
CA GLY A 21 30.32 4.77 -21.14
C GLY A 21 28.81 4.67 -20.89
N GLY A 22 28.39 3.58 -20.29
CA GLY A 22 27.05 3.46 -19.78
C GLY A 22 26.87 4.55 -18.72
N GLY A 23 26.19 5.62 -19.08
CA GLY A 23 25.65 6.55 -18.10
C GLY A 23 24.82 5.72 -17.14
N ALA A 24 25.07 5.81 -15.85
CA ALA A 24 24.20 5.26 -14.83
C ALA A 24 22.88 6.03 -14.95
N GLU A 25 21.95 5.50 -15.74
CA GLU A 25 20.58 5.99 -15.71
C GLU A 25 20.09 5.77 -14.31
N ALA A 26 19.72 6.87 -13.67
CA ALA A 26 19.03 6.83 -12.39
C ALA A 26 17.80 5.93 -12.54
N GLN A 27 17.81 4.84 -11.84
CA GLN A 27 16.81 3.80 -11.95
C GLN A 27 15.53 4.27 -11.28
N TYR A 28 14.73 5.04 -12.03
CA TYR A 28 13.33 5.31 -11.65
C TYR A 28 12.56 4.01 -11.84
N SER A 29 12.11 3.42 -10.76
CA SER A 29 11.14 2.34 -10.82
C SER A 29 9.78 2.91 -10.51
N SER A 30 8.99 3.23 -11.53
CA SER A 30 7.57 3.52 -11.36
C SER A 30 6.75 2.48 -12.09
N ASP A 31 5.90 1.77 -11.35
CA ASP A 31 4.75 1.11 -11.92
C ASP A 31 3.52 2.03 -11.76
N LEU A 32 2.35 1.58 -12.18
CA LEU A 32 1.12 2.37 -12.06
C LEU A 32 0.66 2.59 -10.60
N CYS A 33 1.23 1.84 -9.64
CA CYS A 33 0.83 1.82 -8.23
C CYS A 33 1.88 2.38 -7.30
N ASN A 34 3.17 2.22 -7.64
CA ASN A 34 4.28 2.59 -6.77
C ASN A 34 5.25 3.49 -7.51
N TRP A 35 5.87 4.41 -6.76
CA TRP A 35 6.94 5.24 -7.27
C TRP A 35 8.14 5.19 -6.34
N LYS A 36 9.34 4.99 -6.92
CA LYS A 36 10.61 5.09 -6.23
C LYS A 36 11.54 5.99 -7.02
N GLY A 37 12.09 7.00 -6.36
CA GLY A 37 13.01 7.95 -6.98
C GLY A 37 14.11 8.41 -6.04
N SER A 38 15.07 9.16 -6.59
CA SER A 38 16.21 9.71 -5.84
C SER A 38 16.47 11.16 -6.23
N GLY A 39 16.62 12.03 -5.26
CA GLY A 39 16.99 13.43 -5.47
C GLY A 39 18.46 13.63 -5.87
N LEU A 40 19.31 12.60 -5.79
CA LEU A 40 20.74 12.72 -6.18
C LEU A 40 20.98 12.76 -7.69
N THR A 41 20.00 12.40 -8.49
CA THR A 41 20.16 12.28 -9.95
C THR A 41 20.12 13.59 -10.70
N HIS A 42 19.81 14.69 -10.03
CA HIS A 42 19.64 16.02 -10.62
C HIS A 42 20.53 17.05 -9.93
N GLU A 43 21.86 16.90 -10.02
CA GLU A 43 22.81 17.84 -9.42
C GLU A 43 22.66 19.29 -9.91
N SER A 44 22.12 19.49 -11.12
CA SER A 44 21.91 20.84 -11.71
C SER A 44 20.60 21.51 -11.32
N HIS A 45 19.64 20.81 -10.71
CA HIS A 45 18.26 21.28 -10.53
C HIS A 45 17.74 21.14 -9.09
N LYS A 46 18.49 21.66 -8.12
CA LYS A 46 18.16 21.59 -6.66
C LYS A 46 16.78 22.17 -6.27
N LYS A 47 16.03 22.75 -7.19
CA LYS A 47 14.71 23.37 -6.93
C LYS A 47 13.62 22.86 -7.86
N ASP A 48 13.87 21.81 -8.62
CA ASP A 48 12.86 21.29 -9.54
C ASP A 48 11.73 20.59 -8.78
N VAL A 49 10.53 20.77 -9.32
CA VAL A 49 9.33 20.10 -8.86
C VAL A 49 9.04 18.95 -9.82
N GLU A 50 9.16 17.73 -9.34
CA GLU A 50 8.87 16.53 -10.12
C GLU A 50 7.39 16.13 -9.99
N GLN A 51 6.78 15.69 -11.08
CA GLN A 51 5.40 15.23 -11.08
C GLN A 51 5.34 13.71 -11.13
N VAL A 52 4.70 13.12 -10.12
CA VAL A 52 4.47 11.68 -10.01
C VAL A 52 3.00 11.39 -10.30
N TYR A 53 2.72 10.44 -11.18
CA TYR A 53 1.36 10.05 -11.57
C TYR A 53 1.12 8.59 -11.21
N LEU A 54 0.15 8.32 -10.33
CA LEU A 54 -0.24 6.99 -9.90
C LEU A 54 -1.72 6.74 -10.22
N ARG A 55 -2.04 5.53 -10.68
CA ARG A 55 -3.38 5.18 -11.18
C ARG A 55 -4.09 4.10 -10.38
N CYS A 56 -3.43 3.56 -9.37
CA CYS A 56 -4.01 2.52 -8.53
C CYS A 56 -4.75 3.13 -7.34
N SER A 57 -5.65 2.35 -6.75
CA SER A 57 -6.34 2.72 -5.52
C SER A 57 -5.49 2.58 -4.26
N GLU A 58 -4.35 1.90 -4.36
CA GLU A 58 -3.40 1.73 -3.27
C GLU A 58 -1.98 1.58 -3.82
N GLY A 59 -0.99 1.97 -3.03
CA GLY A 59 0.42 1.86 -3.42
C GLY A 59 1.34 2.62 -2.47
N SER A 60 2.55 2.95 -2.95
CA SER A 60 3.57 3.60 -2.15
C SER A 60 4.41 4.60 -2.93
N ILE A 61 4.93 5.58 -2.19
CA ILE A 61 5.96 6.52 -2.62
C ILE A 61 7.20 6.27 -1.77
N GLU A 62 8.36 6.22 -2.40
CA GLU A 62 9.65 6.12 -1.72
C GLU A 62 10.67 7.04 -2.41
N TRP A 63 11.04 8.11 -1.71
CA TRP A 63 11.93 9.14 -2.23
C TRP A 63 13.23 9.17 -1.44
N MET A 64 14.29 8.67 -2.05
CA MET A 64 15.63 8.64 -1.48
C MET A 64 16.33 9.99 -1.69
N TYR A 65 17.05 10.46 -0.68
CA TYR A 65 17.79 11.74 -0.72
C TYR A 65 16.93 12.89 -1.24
N PRO A 66 15.82 13.22 -0.56
CA PRO A 66 14.89 14.24 -1.06
C PRO A 66 15.57 15.57 -1.34
N THR A 67 15.32 16.13 -2.53
CA THR A 67 15.76 17.48 -2.94
C THR A 67 14.68 18.11 -3.83
N GLY A 68 14.39 19.41 -3.65
CA GLY A 68 13.29 20.06 -4.35
C GLY A 68 11.92 19.63 -3.84
N ALA A 69 11.00 19.31 -4.72
CA ALA A 69 9.65 18.90 -4.34
C ALA A 69 9.04 17.87 -5.31
N LEU A 70 8.03 17.12 -4.82
CA LEU A 70 7.20 16.24 -5.63
C LEU A 70 5.76 16.71 -5.59
N ILE A 71 5.10 16.72 -6.75
CA ILE A 71 3.64 16.76 -6.84
C ILE A 71 3.14 15.34 -7.11
N VAL A 72 2.39 14.76 -6.18
CA VAL A 72 1.86 13.40 -6.32
C VAL A 72 0.41 13.46 -6.78
N ASN A 73 0.21 13.08 -8.03
CA ASN A 73 -1.09 13.06 -8.69
C ASN A 73 -1.68 11.64 -8.61
N LEU A 74 -2.65 11.44 -7.73
CA LEU A 74 -3.40 10.19 -7.63
C LEU A 74 -4.59 10.26 -8.59
N ARG A 75 -4.58 9.44 -9.64
CA ARG A 75 -5.64 9.41 -10.68
C ARG A 75 -6.11 7.97 -10.87
N PRO A 76 -6.93 7.44 -9.94
CA PRO A 76 -7.42 6.08 -10.06
C PRO A 76 -8.30 5.93 -11.30
N ASN A 77 -8.27 4.73 -11.91
CA ASN A 77 -9.11 4.38 -13.06
C ASN A 77 -10.57 4.15 -12.63
N THR A 78 -11.20 5.19 -12.11
CA THR A 78 -12.61 5.17 -11.67
C THR A 78 -13.41 6.24 -12.43
N SER A 79 -14.74 6.10 -12.45
CA SER A 79 -15.60 7.11 -13.08
C SER A 79 -15.44 8.48 -12.40
N PRO A 80 -15.39 9.60 -13.15
CA PRO A 80 -15.29 10.95 -12.58
C PRO A 80 -16.38 11.27 -11.56
N ALA A 81 -17.58 10.73 -11.71
CA ALA A 81 -18.66 10.89 -10.74
C ALA A 81 -18.35 10.29 -9.36
N SER A 82 -17.43 9.32 -9.30
CA SER A 82 -17.01 8.68 -8.05
C SER A 82 -16.03 9.51 -7.24
N TYR A 83 -15.36 10.49 -7.83
CA TYR A 83 -14.33 11.29 -7.15
C TYR A 83 -14.87 12.13 -5.98
N LYS A 84 -16.12 12.58 -6.06
CA LYS A 84 -16.76 13.36 -4.98
C LYS A 84 -16.89 12.59 -3.66
N HIS A 85 -16.79 11.27 -3.73
CA HIS A 85 -16.92 10.38 -2.56
C HIS A 85 -15.62 9.63 -2.23
N LEU A 86 -14.50 9.99 -2.90
CA LEU A 86 -13.21 9.41 -2.59
C LEU A 86 -12.55 10.10 -1.42
N THR A 87 -12.02 9.29 -0.52
CA THR A 87 -11.12 9.71 0.56
C THR A 87 -9.73 9.17 0.25
N VAL A 88 -8.74 10.03 0.27
CA VAL A 88 -7.33 9.67 0.18
C VAL A 88 -6.79 9.55 1.59
N CYS A 89 -6.16 8.43 1.91
CA CYS A 89 -5.44 8.24 3.15
C CYS A 89 -3.96 7.97 2.86
N ILE A 90 -3.08 8.53 3.67
CA ILE A 90 -1.64 8.26 3.62
C ILE A 90 -1.14 7.78 4.98
N LYS A 91 -0.22 6.81 4.96
CA LYS A 91 0.46 6.28 6.15
C LYS A 91 1.97 6.39 5.93
N PRO A 92 2.65 7.36 6.59
CA PRO A 92 4.10 7.48 6.50
C PRO A 92 4.80 6.20 6.98
N PHE A 93 5.95 5.89 6.40
CA PHE A 93 6.80 4.81 6.90
C PHE A 93 7.39 5.20 8.26
N LYS A 94 7.68 4.21 9.10
CA LYS A 94 8.22 4.40 10.45
C LYS A 94 9.48 5.28 10.48
N ASP A 95 10.34 5.12 9.47
CA ASP A 95 11.61 5.84 9.35
C ASP A 95 11.58 6.94 8.27
N SER A 96 10.38 7.39 7.89
CA SER A 96 10.23 8.45 6.90
C SER A 96 10.83 9.76 7.42
N ALA A 97 11.78 10.32 6.65
CA ALA A 97 12.46 11.56 7.01
C ALA A 97 13.02 12.28 5.76
N GLY A 98 13.20 13.58 5.86
CA GLY A 98 13.84 14.42 4.83
C GLY A 98 12.89 15.29 4.03
N ALA A 99 11.58 15.19 4.26
CA ALA A 99 10.59 16.08 3.62
C ALA A 99 9.33 16.26 4.48
N ASN A 100 8.65 17.36 4.26
CA ASN A 100 7.29 17.62 4.74
C ASN A 100 6.27 17.19 3.69
N ILE A 101 5.11 16.74 4.12
CA ILE A 101 3.98 16.39 3.22
C ILE A 101 2.86 17.40 3.46
N TYR A 102 2.41 18.05 2.40
CA TYR A 102 1.33 19.02 2.41
C TYR A 102 0.15 18.56 1.55
N LEU A 103 -1.01 19.04 1.90
CA LEU A 103 -2.17 19.08 1.01
C LEU A 103 -2.11 20.38 0.24
N GLU A 104 -2.05 20.32 -1.09
CA GLU A 104 -2.01 21.46 -1.99
C GLU A 104 -3.37 21.61 -2.64
N LYS A 105 -3.92 22.83 -2.57
CA LYS A 105 -5.13 23.21 -3.29
C LYS A 105 -5.02 24.66 -3.75
N THR A 106 -5.09 24.87 -5.06
CA THR A 106 -5.07 26.20 -5.69
C THR A 106 -3.90 27.10 -5.25
N GLY A 107 -2.75 26.49 -4.99
CA GLY A 107 -1.53 27.19 -4.54
C GLY A 107 -1.41 27.37 -3.02
N GLU A 108 -2.42 26.97 -2.25
CA GLU A 108 -2.34 26.96 -0.79
C GLU A 108 -1.82 25.60 -0.29
N LEU A 109 -0.86 25.65 0.64
CA LEU A 109 -0.26 24.45 1.26
C LEU A 109 -0.71 24.31 2.71
N LYS A 110 -1.35 23.18 3.02
CA LYS A 110 -1.70 22.80 4.39
C LYS A 110 -0.82 21.63 4.82
N LEU A 111 0.00 21.83 5.87
CA LEU A 111 0.85 20.78 6.40
C LEU A 111 0.02 19.59 6.89
N LEU A 112 0.31 18.39 6.38
CA LEU A 112 -0.26 17.12 6.82
C LEU A 112 0.72 16.37 7.72
N VAL A 113 1.96 16.21 7.27
CA VAL A 113 3.00 15.46 7.98
C VAL A 113 4.27 16.30 8.02
N ARG A 114 4.78 16.53 9.21
CA ARG A 114 6.06 17.21 9.41
C ARG A 114 7.22 16.22 9.25
N ASP A 115 8.34 16.69 8.72
CA ASP A 115 9.58 15.90 8.66
C ASP A 115 9.96 15.36 10.04
N GLY A 116 10.26 14.05 10.10
CA GLY A 116 10.63 13.38 11.35
C GLY A 116 9.49 13.16 12.34
N GLU A 117 8.23 13.42 11.97
CA GLU A 117 7.07 13.08 12.79
C GLU A 117 6.96 11.55 12.91
N ARG A 118 7.31 11.03 14.09
CA ARG A 118 7.36 9.59 14.38
C ARG A 118 6.07 9.12 15.05
N SER A 119 5.05 8.89 14.26
CA SER A 119 3.83 8.23 14.71
C SER A 119 3.52 7.07 13.75
N PRO A 120 4.09 5.89 13.96
CA PRO A 120 4.10 4.79 12.98
C PRO A 120 2.71 4.27 12.62
N SER A 121 1.73 4.48 13.49
CA SER A 121 0.34 4.07 13.27
C SER A 121 -0.57 5.20 12.76
N LYS A 122 -0.06 6.45 12.73
CA LYS A 122 -0.88 7.60 12.34
C LYS A 122 -1.17 7.63 10.86
N VAL A 123 -2.45 7.68 10.54
CA VAL A 123 -2.98 7.77 9.18
C VAL A 123 -3.60 9.15 9.00
N TYR A 124 -3.30 9.79 7.87
CA TYR A 124 -3.82 11.11 7.52
C TYR A 124 -4.76 10.96 6.34
N CYS A 125 -6.02 11.35 6.53
CA CYS A 125 -7.04 11.21 5.49
C CYS A 125 -7.66 12.56 5.13
N PHE A 126 -7.98 12.73 3.84
CA PHE A 126 -8.64 13.92 3.30
C PHE A 126 -9.52 13.53 2.09
N GLY A 127 -10.53 14.36 1.78
CA GLY A 127 -11.35 14.15 0.59
C GLY A 127 -10.53 14.42 -0.68
N TYR A 128 -10.73 13.63 -1.72
CA TYR A 128 -10.03 13.76 -3.00
C TYR A 128 -10.15 15.18 -3.58
N GLU A 129 -11.31 15.80 -3.43
CA GLU A 129 -11.59 17.18 -3.88
C GLU A 129 -10.90 18.27 -3.04
N GLN A 130 -10.32 17.90 -1.89
CA GLN A 130 -9.66 18.87 -1.02
C GLN A 130 -8.26 19.25 -1.51
N GLY A 131 -7.68 18.51 -2.46
CA GLY A 131 -6.40 18.84 -3.08
C GLY A 131 -5.54 17.64 -3.40
N GLY A 132 -4.31 17.91 -3.86
CA GLY A 132 -3.27 16.94 -4.16
C GLY A 132 -2.21 16.87 -3.06
N LEU A 133 -1.29 15.92 -3.18
CA LEU A 133 -0.15 15.82 -2.27
C LEU A 133 1.05 16.57 -2.85
N PHE A 134 1.61 17.46 -2.04
CA PHE A 134 2.85 18.16 -2.31
C PHE A 134 3.88 17.75 -1.25
N VAL A 135 5.01 17.21 -1.68
CA VAL A 135 6.08 16.72 -0.80
C VAL A 135 7.30 17.58 -1.01
N GLU A 136 7.71 18.34 0.00
CA GLU A 136 8.81 19.28 -0.07
C GLU A 136 9.97 18.82 0.78
N ALA A 137 11.14 18.69 0.15
CA ALA A 137 12.37 18.35 0.85
C ALA A 137 12.74 19.40 1.89
N THR A 138 13.11 18.97 3.09
CA THR A 138 13.65 19.85 4.13
C THR A 138 15.15 20.07 3.91
N PRO A 139 15.69 21.28 4.21
CA PRO A 139 17.10 21.54 4.12
C PRO A 139 17.91 20.53 4.95
N GLN A 140 18.88 19.86 4.34
CA GLN A 140 19.72 18.89 4.99
C GLN A 140 21.03 19.55 5.38
N GLN A 141 21.46 19.35 6.64
CA GLN A 141 22.76 19.79 7.15
C GLN A 141 23.82 18.69 7.06
N ASP A 142 23.40 17.45 6.85
CA ASP A 142 24.26 16.30 6.76
C ASP A 142 24.01 15.52 5.45
N ILE A 143 24.96 14.70 5.07
CA ILE A 143 24.90 13.79 3.91
C ILE A 143 24.33 12.42 4.27
N SER A 144 23.68 12.29 5.43
CA SER A 144 23.08 11.02 5.84
C SER A 144 21.97 10.62 4.88
N ARG A 145 21.83 9.33 4.63
CA ARG A 145 20.77 8.78 3.81
C ARG A 145 19.41 9.04 4.46
N LYS A 146 18.59 9.83 3.82
CA LYS A 146 17.19 10.03 4.23
C LYS A 146 16.28 9.48 3.16
N ILE A 147 15.18 8.93 3.61
CA ILE A 147 14.15 8.37 2.74
C ILE A 147 12.82 8.93 3.24
N THR A 148 12.16 9.71 2.40
CA THR A 148 10.76 10.08 2.62
C THR A 148 9.89 9.05 1.94
N GLY A 149 9.01 8.39 2.70
CA GLY A 149 8.14 7.39 2.13
C GLY A 149 6.82 7.27 2.87
N PHE A 150 5.80 6.91 2.13
CA PHE A 150 4.47 6.64 2.65
C PHE A 150 3.70 5.69 1.74
N GLN A 151 2.77 4.97 2.32
CA GLN A 151 1.72 4.26 1.60
C GLN A 151 0.55 5.19 1.37
N TYR A 152 -0.19 4.99 0.28
CA TYR A 152 -1.45 5.68 0.03
C TYR A 152 -2.56 4.68 -0.27
N GLU A 153 -3.79 5.07 0.07
CA GLU A 153 -4.99 4.29 -0.21
C GLU A 153 -6.14 5.24 -0.53
N LEU A 154 -6.90 4.93 -1.58
CA LEU A 154 -8.10 5.63 -1.97
C LEU A 154 -9.32 4.79 -1.62
N MET A 155 -10.18 5.34 -0.76
CA MET A 155 -11.39 4.68 -0.29
C MET A 155 -12.63 5.43 -0.79
N SER A 156 -13.62 4.71 -1.30
CA SER A 156 -14.92 5.29 -1.61
C SER A 156 -15.84 5.23 -0.40
N ARG A 157 -16.54 6.32 -0.09
CA ARG A 157 -17.52 6.40 1.01
C ARG A 157 -18.85 5.69 0.73
N GLY A 158 -18.99 4.93 -0.35
CA GLY A 158 -20.21 4.25 -0.72
C GLY A 158 -20.35 2.84 -0.14
N ILE A 159 -21.52 2.47 0.38
CA ILE A 159 -21.83 1.14 0.94
C ILE A 159 -21.51 0.02 -0.07
N ALA A 160 -21.68 0.25 -1.37
CA ALA A 160 -21.44 -0.73 -2.42
C ALA A 160 -19.95 -1.03 -2.69
N SER A 161 -19.04 -0.07 -2.42
CA SER A 161 -17.61 -0.27 -2.64
C SER A 161 -16.93 -1.03 -1.48
N ASP A 162 -17.48 -0.91 -0.28
CA ASP A 162 -17.00 -1.59 0.92
C ASP A 162 -17.11 -3.12 0.83
N LEU A 163 -18.12 -3.62 0.13
CA LEU A 163 -18.31 -5.07 -0.06
C LEU A 163 -17.15 -5.76 -0.80
N HIS A 164 -16.38 -5.02 -1.61
CA HIS A 164 -15.30 -5.61 -2.40
C HIS A 164 -13.98 -5.82 -1.62
N THR A 165 -13.82 -5.18 -0.47
CA THR A 165 -12.58 -5.22 0.32
C THR A 165 -12.70 -6.07 1.59
N VAL A 166 -13.90 -6.57 1.90
CA VAL A 166 -14.15 -7.32 3.13
C VAL A 166 -13.69 -8.77 3.00
N SER A 167 -12.87 -9.18 3.94
CA SER A 167 -12.61 -10.61 4.20
C SER A 167 -13.64 -11.14 5.18
N VAL A 168 -14.21 -12.31 4.89
CA VAL A 168 -15.18 -12.99 5.75
C VAL A 168 -14.70 -14.42 6.01
N ILE A 169 -14.45 -14.73 7.26
CA ILE A 169 -13.96 -16.04 7.67
C ILE A 169 -14.67 -16.53 8.94
N ARG A 170 -14.84 -17.85 9.06
CA ARG A 170 -15.13 -18.52 10.31
C ARG A 170 -13.84 -19.06 10.89
N GLY A 171 -13.55 -18.81 12.15
CA GLY A 171 -12.34 -19.27 12.78
C GLY A 171 -12.33 -19.09 14.29
N SER A 172 -11.26 -19.52 14.92
CA SER A 172 -11.01 -19.37 16.35
C SER A 172 -9.82 -18.46 16.62
N ILE A 173 -9.86 -17.73 17.72
CA ILE A 173 -8.73 -16.93 18.21
C ILE A 173 -7.71 -17.91 18.81
N ARG A 174 -6.54 -17.99 18.19
CA ARG A 174 -5.45 -18.85 18.67
C ARG A 174 -4.58 -18.15 19.69
N ASP A 175 -4.30 -16.87 19.42
CA ASP A 175 -3.48 -16.02 20.27
C ASP A 175 -3.78 -14.55 20.02
N VAL A 176 -3.40 -13.68 20.95
CA VAL A 176 -3.52 -12.23 20.82
C VAL A 176 -2.22 -11.59 21.31
N THR A 177 -1.55 -10.88 20.43
CA THR A 177 -0.36 -10.09 20.75
C THR A 177 -0.73 -8.62 20.86
N ASN A 178 -0.39 -7.97 21.96
CA ASN A 178 -0.67 -6.56 22.19
C ASN A 178 0.58 -5.72 21.93
N GLU A 179 0.46 -4.75 21.02
CA GLU A 179 1.50 -3.78 20.67
C GLU A 179 1.16 -2.42 21.29
N ALA A 180 1.67 -2.18 22.50
CA ALA A 180 1.33 -0.99 23.28
C ALA A 180 1.80 0.32 22.63
N GLU A 181 2.95 0.31 21.96
CA GLU A 181 3.48 1.48 21.25
C GLU A 181 2.57 1.91 20.08
N GLU A 182 1.97 0.94 19.40
CA GLU A 182 1.09 1.17 18.26
C GLU A 182 -0.39 1.27 18.66
N GLN A 183 -0.72 1.03 19.93
CA GLN A 183 -2.08 0.96 20.47
C GLN A 183 -2.96 -0.05 19.72
N GLU A 184 -2.37 -1.18 19.34
CA GLU A 184 -3.01 -2.22 18.54
C GLU A 184 -2.92 -3.59 19.19
N SER A 185 -3.89 -4.44 18.86
CA SER A 185 -3.88 -5.88 19.16
C SER A 185 -3.88 -6.66 17.85
N ILE A 186 -2.99 -7.63 17.75
CA ILE A 186 -2.89 -8.57 16.64
C ILE A 186 -3.57 -9.87 17.05
N ILE A 187 -4.64 -10.21 16.37
CA ILE A 187 -5.42 -11.44 16.61
C ILE A 187 -4.92 -12.50 15.64
N HIS A 188 -4.34 -13.56 16.17
CA HIS A 188 -3.92 -14.73 15.39
C HIS A 188 -5.10 -15.68 15.25
N VAL A 189 -5.58 -15.86 14.02
CA VAL A 189 -6.79 -16.63 13.72
C VAL A 189 -6.44 -17.95 13.06
N GLY A 190 -6.96 -19.04 13.63
CA GLY A 190 -7.06 -20.34 12.96
C GLY A 190 -8.37 -20.39 12.19
N VAL A 191 -8.30 -20.52 10.87
CA VAL A 191 -9.47 -20.44 9.99
C VAL A 191 -10.06 -21.82 9.78
N ASN A 192 -11.32 -21.98 10.12
CA ASN A 192 -12.08 -23.22 9.88
C ASN A 192 -12.76 -23.18 8.50
N LYS A 193 -13.26 -22.00 8.10
CA LYS A 193 -13.89 -21.79 6.79
C LYS A 193 -13.60 -20.37 6.27
N LEU A 194 -13.14 -20.29 5.04
CA LEU A 194 -12.93 -19.05 4.31
C LEU A 194 -14.12 -18.84 3.37
N TYR A 195 -14.95 -17.84 3.65
CA TYR A 195 -16.08 -17.48 2.79
C TYR A 195 -15.64 -16.52 1.68
N ARG A 196 -14.80 -15.54 2.05
CA ARG A 196 -14.33 -14.50 1.12
C ARG A 196 -13.01 -13.90 1.58
N GLN A 197 -12.08 -13.74 0.66
CA GLN A 197 -10.94 -12.81 0.80
C GLN A 197 -10.52 -12.28 -0.58
N LYS A 198 -10.14 -11.01 -0.63
CA LYS A 198 -9.59 -10.38 -1.82
C LYS A 198 -8.06 -10.44 -1.83
N SER A 199 -7.44 -10.21 -0.68
CA SER A 199 -5.99 -10.25 -0.46
C SER A 199 -5.62 -11.52 0.28
N LYS A 200 -4.43 -12.08 0.01
CA LYS A 200 -3.95 -13.34 0.62
C LYS A 200 -3.53 -13.17 2.08
N VAL A 201 -4.40 -12.62 2.93
CA VAL A 201 -4.17 -12.45 4.37
C VAL A 201 -4.18 -13.78 5.09
N PHE A 202 -5.15 -14.64 4.71
CA PHE A 202 -5.24 -15.99 5.25
C PHE A 202 -4.61 -16.94 4.26
N GLN A 203 -3.69 -17.74 4.74
CA GLN A 203 -2.89 -18.65 3.92
C GLN A 203 -2.84 -20.03 4.55
N LEU A 204 -2.69 -21.05 3.70
CA LEU A 204 -2.39 -22.41 4.15
C LEU A 204 -0.98 -22.44 4.72
N THR A 205 -0.84 -22.94 5.93
CA THR A 205 0.46 -23.09 6.60
C THR A 205 0.80 -24.54 6.81
N GLY A 206 2.00 -24.94 6.33
CA GLY A 206 2.58 -26.27 6.51
C GLY A 206 1.85 -27.37 5.75
N GLU A 207 2.34 -28.60 5.93
CA GLU A 207 1.80 -29.81 5.31
C GLU A 207 0.40 -30.20 5.85
N SER A 208 0.00 -29.66 7.01
CA SER A 208 -1.30 -29.95 7.63
C SER A 208 -2.48 -29.23 6.97
N GLY A 209 -2.25 -28.36 5.99
CA GLY A 209 -3.32 -27.66 5.26
C GLY A 209 -4.19 -26.72 6.09
N ASN A 210 -3.72 -26.29 7.26
CA ASN A 210 -4.48 -25.40 8.13
C ASN A 210 -4.35 -23.94 7.64
N TRP A 211 -5.46 -23.28 7.46
CA TRP A 211 -5.49 -21.84 7.13
C TRP A 211 -5.23 -21.00 8.38
N ARG A 212 -4.32 -20.04 8.29
CA ARG A 212 -4.00 -19.09 9.35
C ARG A 212 -3.83 -17.70 8.79
N GLY A 213 -4.04 -16.69 9.64
CA GLY A 213 -3.80 -15.29 9.32
C GLY A 213 -3.92 -14.42 10.54
N GLN A 214 -3.70 -13.12 10.33
CA GLN A 214 -3.72 -12.12 11.38
C GLN A 214 -4.72 -11.03 11.04
N ILE A 215 -5.43 -10.55 12.06
CA ILE A 215 -6.35 -9.41 11.96
C ILE A 215 -5.97 -8.43 13.08
N LYS A 216 -5.79 -7.17 12.74
CA LYS A 216 -5.50 -6.10 13.71
C LYS A 216 -6.77 -5.41 14.18
N THR A 217 -6.75 -4.96 15.43
CA THR A 217 -7.77 -4.11 16.02
C THR A 217 -7.14 -3.12 17.00
N LEU A 218 -7.91 -2.16 17.50
CA LEU A 218 -7.43 -1.25 18.52
C LEU A 218 -7.19 -1.99 19.84
N LEU A 219 -6.14 -1.61 20.57
CA LEU A 219 -5.79 -2.19 21.87
C LEU A 219 -6.93 -2.03 22.88
N GLU A 220 -7.65 -0.90 22.84
CA GLU A 220 -8.80 -0.61 23.69
C GLU A 220 -9.97 -1.59 23.52
N CYS A 221 -10.05 -2.31 22.38
CA CYS A 221 -11.06 -3.35 22.17
C CYS A 221 -10.90 -4.53 23.13
N GLY A 222 -9.76 -4.66 23.80
CA GLY A 222 -9.54 -5.63 24.89
C GLY A 222 -9.73 -7.08 24.46
N VAL A 223 -9.40 -7.42 23.21
CA VAL A 223 -9.56 -8.78 22.68
C VAL A 223 -8.69 -9.74 23.47
N ARG A 224 -9.25 -10.90 23.80
CA ARG A 224 -8.56 -11.98 24.53
C ARG A 224 -8.76 -13.30 23.80
N PRO A 225 -7.79 -14.22 23.92
CA PRO A 225 -8.01 -15.60 23.51
C PRO A 225 -9.25 -16.17 24.21
N GLY A 226 -10.03 -16.96 23.51
CA GLY A 226 -11.24 -17.55 24.05
C GLY A 226 -11.73 -18.71 23.19
N ASP A 227 -12.49 -19.59 23.82
CA ASP A 227 -13.02 -20.76 23.17
C ASP A 227 -14.17 -20.44 22.21
N GLY A 228 -14.27 -21.24 21.16
CA GLY A 228 -15.34 -21.20 20.17
C GLY A 228 -14.95 -20.55 18.86
N ASP A 229 -15.90 -20.60 17.95
CA ASP A 229 -15.76 -20.04 16.62
C ASP A 229 -16.42 -18.67 16.54
N PHE A 230 -15.80 -17.80 15.78
CA PHE A 230 -16.27 -16.44 15.48
C PHE A 230 -16.41 -16.26 13.97
N LEU A 231 -17.33 -15.42 13.57
CA LEU A 231 -17.38 -14.89 12.19
C LEU A 231 -16.61 -13.59 12.14
N PHE A 232 -15.38 -13.63 11.67
CA PHE A 232 -14.58 -12.44 11.50
C PHE A 232 -14.95 -11.75 10.18
N THR A 233 -15.24 -10.47 10.26
CA THR A 233 -15.28 -9.60 9.08
C THR A 233 -14.21 -8.53 9.23
N GLY A 234 -13.47 -8.27 8.18
CA GLY A 234 -12.38 -7.31 8.20
C GLY A 234 -12.17 -6.65 6.86
N ARG A 235 -11.57 -5.48 6.89
CA ARG A 235 -11.17 -4.74 5.68
C ARG A 235 -9.67 -4.73 5.57
N MET A 236 -9.18 -4.69 4.33
CA MET A 236 -7.79 -4.36 4.09
C MET A 236 -7.59 -2.86 4.25
N HIS A 237 -6.56 -2.48 4.98
CA HIS A 237 -6.16 -1.09 5.18
C HIS A 237 -4.64 -1.03 5.24
N PHE A 238 -4.01 -0.37 4.28
CA PHE A 238 -2.55 -0.35 4.09
C PHE A 238 -1.89 -1.73 4.10
N GLY A 239 -2.51 -2.70 3.40
CA GLY A 239 -1.99 -4.06 3.32
C GLY A 239 -2.23 -4.93 4.56
N GLU A 240 -2.87 -4.39 5.60
CA GLU A 240 -3.20 -5.09 6.85
C GLU A 240 -4.70 -5.38 6.95
N ALA A 241 -5.07 -6.56 7.45
CA ALA A 241 -6.47 -6.85 7.75
C ALA A 241 -6.88 -6.17 9.06
N ARG A 242 -7.88 -5.28 8.99
CA ARG A 242 -8.47 -4.58 10.14
C ARG A 242 -9.81 -5.17 10.49
N LEU A 243 -10.01 -5.47 11.77
CA LEU A 243 -11.24 -6.07 12.28
C LEU A 243 -12.42 -5.10 12.11
N GLY A 244 -13.48 -5.56 11.44
CA GLY A 244 -14.77 -4.87 11.42
C GLY A 244 -15.67 -5.35 12.55
N CYS A 245 -15.97 -6.64 12.59
CA CYS A 245 -16.66 -7.29 13.71
C CYS A 245 -16.32 -8.78 13.80
N ALA A 246 -16.59 -9.37 14.97
CA ALA A 246 -16.36 -10.78 15.24
C ALA A 246 -17.44 -11.34 16.20
N PRO A 247 -18.71 -11.46 15.76
CA PRO A 247 -19.71 -12.14 16.57
C PRO A 247 -19.36 -13.62 16.75
N ARG A 248 -19.80 -14.22 17.83
CA ARG A 248 -19.74 -15.66 17.98
C ARG A 248 -20.52 -16.33 16.83
N PHE A 249 -19.92 -17.32 16.20
CA PHE A 249 -20.52 -17.93 15.02
C PHE A 249 -21.91 -18.52 15.28
N LYS A 250 -22.14 -19.09 16.48
CA LYS A 250 -23.43 -19.60 16.93
C LYS A 250 -24.51 -18.51 16.96
N ASP A 251 -24.16 -17.32 17.46
CA ASP A 251 -25.11 -16.20 17.53
C ASP A 251 -25.42 -15.65 16.13
N PHE A 252 -24.39 -15.57 15.29
CA PHE A 252 -24.57 -15.21 13.88
C PHE A 252 -25.50 -16.18 13.17
N GLN A 253 -25.31 -17.49 13.32
CA GLN A 253 -26.16 -18.50 12.68
C GLN A 253 -27.65 -18.35 13.09
N ARG A 254 -27.90 -18.09 14.37
CA ARG A 254 -29.27 -17.86 14.86
C ARG A 254 -29.90 -16.64 14.17
N MET A 255 -29.20 -15.50 14.18
CA MET A 255 -29.70 -14.26 13.57
C MET A 255 -29.86 -14.39 12.05
N TYR A 256 -28.94 -15.08 11.40
CA TYR A 256 -29.00 -15.34 9.96
C TYR A 256 -30.25 -16.16 9.60
N LYS A 257 -30.52 -17.23 10.35
CA LYS A 257 -31.72 -18.06 10.16
C LYS A 257 -33.01 -17.27 10.35
N GLU A 258 -33.09 -16.52 11.45
CA GLU A 258 -34.27 -15.67 11.73
C GLU A 258 -34.51 -14.65 10.63
N ALA A 259 -33.48 -14.00 10.11
CA ALA A 259 -33.59 -13.02 9.03
C ALA A 259 -33.99 -13.67 7.71
N LYS A 260 -33.47 -14.89 7.44
CA LYS A 260 -33.83 -15.65 6.24
C LYS A 260 -35.29 -16.09 6.26
N ASP A 261 -35.75 -16.63 7.40
CA ASP A 261 -37.13 -17.08 7.59
C ASP A 261 -38.15 -15.93 7.44
N LYS A 262 -37.74 -14.71 7.77
CA LYS A 262 -38.53 -13.47 7.61
C LYS A 262 -38.40 -12.83 6.22
N GLY A 263 -37.61 -13.40 5.31
CA GLY A 263 -37.34 -12.82 3.99
C GLY A 263 -36.57 -11.49 4.01
N LEU A 264 -35.90 -11.16 5.14
CA LEU A 264 -35.17 -9.91 5.32
C LEU A 264 -33.71 -10.01 4.84
N ASN A 265 -33.20 -11.19 4.61
CA ASN A 265 -31.82 -11.42 4.21
C ASN A 265 -31.74 -12.11 2.84
N PRO A 266 -31.37 -11.36 1.78
CA PRO A 266 -31.20 -11.94 0.44
C PRO A 266 -29.87 -12.68 0.26
N CYS A 267 -28.95 -12.60 1.24
CA CYS A 267 -27.63 -13.23 1.15
C CYS A 267 -27.71 -14.73 1.45
N GLU A 268 -27.04 -15.54 0.63
CA GLU A 268 -26.85 -16.96 0.90
C GLU A 268 -25.43 -17.22 1.41
N ILE A 269 -25.35 -17.90 2.56
CA ILE A 269 -24.11 -18.50 3.03
C ILE A 269 -24.16 -19.96 2.57
N GLY A 270 -23.17 -20.38 1.82
CA GLY A 270 -23.06 -21.74 1.36
C GLY A 270 -23.11 -22.74 2.53
N PRO A 271 -23.57 -23.97 2.29
CA PRO A 271 -23.66 -25.02 3.32
C PRO A 271 -22.30 -25.25 3.98
N ASP A 272 -22.34 -25.53 5.27
CA ASP A 272 -21.14 -25.92 6.05
C ASP A 272 -20.58 -27.27 5.60
#